data_f6d77c402083285e1b49624962dd5268
#
_entry.id   f6d77c402083285e1b49624962dd5268
#
_cell.length_a   1.000
_cell.length_b   1.000
_cell.length_c   1.000
_cell.angle_alpha   90.00
_cell.angle_beta   90.00
_cell.angle_gamma   90.00
#
_symmetry.space_group_name_H-M   'P 1'
#
loop_
_entity.id
_entity.type
_entity.pdbx_description
1 polymer ?
#
loop_
_entity_poly.entity_id
_entity_poly.type
_entity_poly.pdbx_seq_one_letter_code
_entity_poly.pdbx_strand_id
1 'polypeptide(L)'
;MEAPAAAASPSVTFYDFLDRMRNPASLDLVRSIKSFIVSFSFYTANPENDGKRVQEFFLTMEAAIREHSLWAGATDEEIDSALEGLEKYVMTKLFSRTFASVPEDSKIDREISEKIGLLQTFLKPEHLDIPAVLRNEASWLLAEKELQKINSFKAPREKLLCIMSCCRVINNLLLNASMSENHVLAGLDDFLPVLIYVTIKANPPQLHSNLKFIQLYRRQAKLVSEAAYYFTNLVSAKTFVVDLSAKSLSMDEMKFEESMQAARLTNKATQIEASPTLQGQTIPIPPTAMHDKNKDISADMQMPSIAIGGSNYPYMDTQAGELTVGDVERLLGLYKDVVTKYRNLCTAVRQNHISVSKTEQPVPHSEGTSFLPKQPEGINTKIDIQRED
;
A
#
# COMPACT_ATOMS: atom_id res chain seq x y z
N MET A 1 -25.86 32.98 -19.18
CA MET A 1 -24.40 33.07 -19.28
C MET A 1 -23.85 32.01 -18.32
N GLU A 2 -23.61 30.84 -18.84
CA GLU A 2 -22.93 29.74 -18.08
C GLU A 2 -21.42 30.08 -18.02
N ALA A 3 -20.89 30.06 -16.81
CA ALA A 3 -19.44 30.16 -16.61
C ALA A 3 -18.79 28.90 -17.15
N PRO A 4 -17.66 29.00 -17.88
CA PRO A 4 -16.95 27.79 -18.34
C PRO A 4 -16.41 27.01 -17.15
N ALA A 5 -16.70 25.70 -17.13
CA ALA A 5 -16.13 24.78 -16.19
C ALA A 5 -14.60 24.92 -16.20
N ALA A 6 -14.03 25.24 -15.05
CA ALA A 6 -12.59 25.30 -14.87
C ALA A 6 -11.98 23.96 -15.31
N ALA A 7 -11.19 23.99 -16.37
CA ALA A 7 -10.41 22.85 -16.81
C ALA A 7 -9.50 22.42 -15.65
N ALA A 8 -9.66 21.17 -15.19
CA ALA A 8 -8.77 20.60 -14.20
C ALA A 8 -7.33 20.71 -14.72
N SER A 9 -6.49 21.43 -13.99
CA SER A 9 -5.08 21.59 -14.30
C SER A 9 -4.44 20.19 -14.44
N PRO A 10 -3.65 19.93 -15.48
CA PRO A 10 -2.96 18.64 -15.62
C PRO A 10 -2.10 18.41 -14.37
N SER A 11 -2.28 17.28 -13.70
CA SER A 11 -1.50 16.94 -12.52
C SER A 11 -0.02 16.92 -12.90
N VAL A 12 0.77 17.84 -12.31
CA VAL A 12 2.23 17.88 -12.50
C VAL A 12 2.82 16.54 -12.05
N THR A 13 3.53 15.89 -12.94
CA THR A 13 4.05 14.54 -12.73
C THR A 13 5.50 14.58 -12.23
N PHE A 14 6.01 13.43 -11.78
CA PHE A 14 7.44 13.27 -11.49
C PHE A 14 8.34 13.60 -12.69
N TYR A 15 7.85 13.35 -13.90
CA TYR A 15 8.58 13.67 -15.15
C TYR A 15 8.69 15.18 -15.36
N ASP A 16 7.65 15.94 -15.06
CA ASP A 16 7.68 17.41 -15.15
C ASP A 16 8.73 18.00 -14.20
N PHE A 17 8.84 17.45 -12.97
CA PHE A 17 9.92 17.82 -12.06
C PHE A 17 11.29 17.53 -12.67
N LEU A 18 11.50 16.33 -13.23
CA LEU A 18 12.78 15.98 -13.86
C LEU A 18 13.12 16.85 -15.04
N ASP A 19 12.12 17.23 -15.85
CA ASP A 19 12.31 18.10 -17.01
C ASP A 19 12.66 19.54 -16.58
N ARG A 20 12.03 20.05 -15.54
CA ARG A 20 12.46 21.34 -14.93
C ARG A 20 13.88 21.26 -14.39
N MET A 21 14.29 20.13 -13.78
CA MET A 21 15.67 19.94 -13.31
C MET A 21 16.71 19.76 -14.43
N ARG A 22 16.29 19.48 -15.66
CA ARG A 22 17.18 19.47 -16.86
C ARG A 22 17.42 20.86 -17.43
N ASN A 23 16.60 21.83 -17.08
CA ASN A 23 16.77 23.21 -17.54
C ASN A 23 18.07 23.80 -16.98
N PRO A 24 18.91 24.44 -17.81
CA PRO A 24 20.14 25.07 -17.35
C PRO A 24 19.94 26.08 -16.19
N ALA A 25 18.78 26.72 -16.13
CA ALA A 25 18.44 27.66 -15.05
C ALA A 25 18.34 26.99 -13.66
N SER A 26 18.12 25.66 -13.57
CA SER A 26 18.02 24.90 -12.31
C SER A 26 19.36 24.42 -11.77
N LEU A 27 20.47 24.83 -12.34
CA LEU A 27 21.81 24.29 -12.04
C LEU A 27 22.19 24.39 -10.57
N ASP A 28 21.80 25.44 -9.90
CA ASP A 28 22.00 25.69 -8.46
C ASP A 28 21.22 24.66 -7.60
N LEU A 29 19.94 24.42 -7.90
CA LEU A 29 19.11 23.43 -7.25
C LEU A 29 19.69 22.01 -7.48
N VAL A 30 20.07 21.70 -8.71
CA VAL A 30 20.67 20.40 -9.06
C VAL A 30 22.00 20.20 -8.34
N ARG A 31 22.84 21.23 -8.20
CA ARG A 31 24.09 21.16 -7.40
C ARG A 31 23.79 20.89 -5.94
N SER A 32 22.83 21.59 -5.36
CA SER A 32 22.41 21.39 -3.97
C SER A 32 21.93 19.95 -3.72
N ILE A 33 21.07 19.41 -4.60
CA ILE A 33 20.57 18.04 -4.52
C ILE A 33 21.73 17.03 -4.62
N LYS A 34 22.61 17.19 -5.61
CA LYS A 34 23.75 16.27 -5.78
C LYS A 34 24.72 16.33 -4.60
N SER A 35 25.07 17.53 -4.12
CA SER A 35 25.92 17.73 -2.95
C SER A 35 25.33 17.08 -1.71
N PHE A 36 24.02 17.25 -1.48
CA PHE A 36 23.32 16.62 -0.36
C PHE A 36 23.42 15.09 -0.44
N ILE A 37 23.08 14.50 -1.58
CA ILE A 37 23.12 13.03 -1.76
C ILE A 37 24.56 12.50 -1.51
N VAL A 38 25.57 13.15 -2.07
CA VAL A 38 26.97 12.76 -1.90
C VAL A 38 27.41 12.89 -0.44
N SER A 39 26.87 13.86 0.30
CA SER A 39 27.23 14.06 1.71
C SER A 39 26.98 12.83 2.59
N PHE A 40 26.01 11.98 2.23
CA PHE A 40 25.74 10.73 2.96
C PHE A 40 26.85 9.67 2.84
N SER A 41 27.75 9.80 1.88
CA SER A 41 28.88 8.88 1.73
C SER A 41 29.98 9.11 2.77
N PHE A 42 29.96 10.24 3.48
CA PHE A 42 31.01 10.64 4.42
C PHE A 42 30.75 10.24 5.88
N TYR A 43 29.60 9.68 6.20
CA TYR A 43 29.21 9.35 7.58
C TYR A 43 28.77 7.90 7.71
N THR A 44 28.93 7.35 8.91
CA THR A 44 28.28 6.09 9.28
C THR A 44 26.77 6.28 9.35
N ALA A 45 26.00 5.22 9.05
CA ALA A 45 24.53 5.26 9.09
C ALA A 45 24.05 5.51 10.51
N ASN A 46 23.23 6.54 10.67
CA ASN A 46 22.47 6.81 11.87
C ASN A 46 21.06 7.25 11.45
N PRO A 47 20.07 6.34 11.46
CA PRO A 47 18.74 6.59 10.92
C PRO A 47 18.09 7.87 11.44
N GLU A 48 18.18 8.12 12.75
CA GLU A 48 17.55 9.28 13.38
C GLU A 48 18.19 10.61 12.95
N ASN A 49 19.52 10.66 12.91
CA ASN A 49 20.23 11.85 12.45
C ASN A 49 20.10 12.03 10.94
N ASP A 50 20.12 10.93 10.19
CA ASP A 50 19.92 10.94 8.73
C ASP A 50 18.51 11.43 8.40
N GLY A 51 17.50 11.02 9.17
CA GLY A 51 16.13 11.50 9.05
C GLY A 51 16.01 13.01 9.27
N LYS A 52 16.59 13.54 10.37
CA LYS A 52 16.59 14.99 10.64
C LYS A 52 17.24 15.77 9.50
N ARG A 53 18.41 15.34 9.03
CA ARG A 53 19.12 15.99 7.91
C ARG A 53 18.30 16.00 6.62
N VAL A 54 17.58 14.90 6.33
CA VAL A 54 16.69 14.83 5.16
C VAL A 54 15.52 15.81 5.30
N GLN A 55 14.88 15.89 6.47
CA GLN A 55 13.78 16.83 6.70
C GLN A 55 14.23 18.30 6.59
N GLU A 56 15.38 18.65 7.19
CA GLU A 56 15.98 19.99 7.08
C GLU A 56 16.33 20.34 5.63
N PHE A 57 16.84 19.36 4.87
CA PHE A 57 17.12 19.56 3.45
C PHE A 57 15.86 19.81 2.65
N PHE A 58 14.77 19.06 2.90
CA PHE A 58 13.51 19.29 2.21
C PHE A 58 12.92 20.68 2.51
N LEU A 59 13.02 21.17 3.74
CA LEU A 59 12.58 22.53 4.10
C LEU A 59 13.42 23.60 3.37
N THR A 60 14.74 23.42 3.33
CA THR A 60 15.65 24.33 2.62
C THR A 60 15.34 24.34 1.13
N MET A 61 15.12 23.20 0.52
CA MET A 61 14.78 23.08 -0.90
C MET A 61 13.38 23.60 -1.22
N GLU A 62 12.43 23.48 -0.30
CA GLU A 62 11.12 24.08 -0.47
C GLU A 62 11.21 25.59 -0.60
N ALA A 63 11.96 26.25 0.31
CA ALA A 63 12.19 27.68 0.23
C ALA A 63 12.88 28.07 -1.10
N ALA A 64 13.94 27.34 -1.46
CA ALA A 64 14.67 27.60 -2.70
C ALA A 64 13.78 27.42 -3.96
N ILE A 65 12.93 26.40 -4.01
CA ILE A 65 12.03 26.15 -5.14
C ILE A 65 10.97 27.24 -5.24
N ARG A 66 10.38 27.70 -4.12
CA ARG A 66 9.37 28.76 -4.10
C ARG A 66 9.90 30.10 -4.63
N GLU A 67 11.18 30.40 -4.38
CA GLU A 67 11.82 31.64 -4.83
C GLU A 67 12.46 31.52 -6.22
N HIS A 68 12.55 30.31 -6.78
CA HIS A 68 13.27 30.08 -8.02
C HIS A 68 12.46 30.51 -9.26
N SER A 69 13.13 31.15 -10.23
CA SER A 69 12.52 31.69 -11.45
C SER A 69 11.73 30.65 -12.28
N LEU A 70 12.14 29.37 -12.28
CA LEU A 70 11.42 28.28 -12.96
C LEU A 70 10.05 27.96 -12.35
N TRP A 71 9.77 28.45 -11.14
CA TRP A 71 8.47 28.32 -10.47
C TRP A 71 7.80 29.67 -10.25
N ALA A 72 8.29 30.75 -10.90
CA ALA A 72 7.65 32.06 -10.83
C ALA A 72 6.21 31.94 -11.37
N GLY A 73 5.24 32.28 -10.52
CA GLY A 73 3.81 32.17 -10.85
C GLY A 73 3.22 30.76 -10.76
N ALA A 74 3.98 29.78 -10.28
CA ALA A 74 3.46 28.43 -10.02
C ALA A 74 2.44 28.43 -8.87
N THR A 75 1.42 27.57 -8.98
CA THR A 75 0.46 27.35 -7.90
C THR A 75 1.06 26.57 -6.74
N ASP A 76 0.43 26.60 -5.56
CA ASP A 76 0.87 25.80 -4.42
C ASP A 76 0.84 24.29 -4.73
N GLU A 77 -0.11 23.83 -5.57
CA GLU A 77 -0.18 22.44 -6.01
C GLU A 77 0.99 22.06 -6.93
N GLU A 78 1.44 22.95 -7.80
CA GLU A 78 2.61 22.76 -8.66
C GLU A 78 3.91 22.71 -7.84
N ILE A 79 4.04 23.60 -6.85
CA ILE A 79 5.16 23.58 -5.89
C ILE A 79 5.15 22.27 -5.10
N ASP A 80 3.99 21.89 -4.57
CA ASP A 80 3.86 20.64 -3.82
C ASP A 80 4.21 19.42 -4.65
N SER A 81 3.77 19.37 -5.89
CA SER A 81 4.11 18.31 -6.83
C SER A 81 5.62 18.27 -7.12
N ALA A 82 6.28 19.44 -7.23
CA ALA A 82 7.73 19.52 -7.39
C ALA A 82 8.45 18.96 -6.15
N LEU A 83 7.96 19.26 -4.95
CA LEU A 83 8.51 18.74 -3.70
C LEU A 83 8.28 17.24 -3.54
N GLU A 84 7.16 16.69 -4.01
CA GLU A 84 6.94 15.24 -4.10
C GLU A 84 7.94 14.59 -5.07
N GLY A 85 8.22 15.24 -6.18
CA GLY A 85 9.25 14.82 -7.15
C GLY A 85 10.65 14.83 -6.55
N LEU A 86 10.98 15.87 -5.78
CA LEU A 86 12.24 16.00 -5.05
C LEU A 86 12.42 14.87 -4.03
N GLU A 87 11.41 14.65 -3.16
CA GLU A 87 11.42 13.56 -2.19
C GLU A 87 11.67 12.21 -2.87
N LYS A 88 10.90 11.92 -3.93
CA LYS A 88 11.05 10.69 -4.71
C LYS A 88 12.45 10.53 -5.27
N TYR A 89 13.00 11.57 -5.87
CA TYR A 89 14.34 11.54 -6.46
C TYR A 89 15.41 11.28 -5.39
N VAL A 90 15.44 12.10 -4.33
CA VAL A 90 16.44 12.04 -3.27
C VAL A 90 16.39 10.69 -2.56
N MET A 91 15.18 10.27 -2.12
CA MET A 91 15.04 9.04 -1.35
C MET A 91 15.25 7.78 -2.18
N THR A 92 14.97 7.80 -3.47
CA THR A 92 15.34 6.70 -4.37
C THR A 92 16.86 6.55 -4.49
N LYS A 93 17.60 7.67 -4.55
CA LYS A 93 19.08 7.66 -4.60
C LYS A 93 19.72 7.25 -3.27
N LEU A 94 19.11 7.65 -2.15
CA LEU A 94 19.58 7.32 -0.81
C LEU A 94 19.07 5.97 -0.29
N PHE A 95 18.21 5.26 -1.02
CA PHE A 95 17.51 4.08 -0.52
C PHE A 95 18.43 3.03 0.10
N SER A 96 19.47 2.62 -0.59
CA SER A 96 20.43 1.62 -0.10
C SER A 96 21.19 2.06 1.16
N ARG A 97 21.22 3.37 1.42
CA ARG A 97 21.91 3.98 2.56
C ARG A 97 20.99 4.17 3.78
N THR A 98 19.70 4.33 3.53
CA THR A 98 18.71 4.77 4.53
C THR A 98 17.70 3.69 4.91
N PHE A 99 17.43 2.71 4.03
CA PHE A 99 16.49 1.63 4.29
C PHE A 99 17.18 0.45 4.96
N ALA A 100 16.64 0.01 6.10
CA ALA A 100 17.20 -1.10 6.90
C ALA A 100 18.71 -0.95 7.13
N SER A 101 19.16 0.27 7.39
CA SER A 101 20.59 0.65 7.38
C SER A 101 21.37 0.16 8.60
N VAL A 102 20.69 -0.33 9.63
CA VAL A 102 21.29 -0.91 10.82
C VAL A 102 20.88 -2.39 10.98
N PRO A 103 21.78 -3.27 11.43
CA PRO A 103 21.50 -4.71 11.56
C PRO A 103 20.31 -5.02 12.48
N GLU A 104 20.06 -4.17 13.47
CA GLU A 104 18.95 -4.33 14.41
C GLU A 104 17.58 -4.27 13.70
N ASP A 105 17.41 -3.37 12.72
CA ASP A 105 16.17 -3.27 11.95
C ASP A 105 15.86 -4.58 11.22
N SER A 106 16.87 -5.19 10.59
CA SER A 106 16.73 -6.47 9.89
C SER A 106 16.45 -7.63 10.83
N LYS A 107 16.97 -7.58 12.07
CA LYS A 107 16.67 -8.58 13.11
C LYS A 107 15.21 -8.47 13.54
N ILE A 108 14.73 -7.26 13.83
CA ILE A 108 13.34 -7.01 14.22
C ILE A 108 12.38 -7.44 13.10
N ASP A 109 12.69 -7.11 11.84
CA ASP A 109 11.88 -7.52 10.68
C ASP A 109 11.72 -9.04 10.61
N ARG A 110 12.79 -9.78 10.84
CA ARG A 110 12.78 -11.25 10.83
C ARG A 110 11.93 -11.81 11.97
N GLU A 111 12.14 -11.31 13.20
CA GLU A 111 11.37 -11.73 14.37
C GLU A 111 9.86 -11.50 14.19
N ILE A 112 9.48 -10.35 13.61
CA ILE A 112 8.07 -10.05 13.29
C ILE A 112 7.55 -11.02 12.24
N SER A 113 8.28 -11.20 11.14
CA SER A 113 7.84 -12.07 10.04
C SER A 113 7.72 -13.53 10.48
N GLU A 114 8.67 -14.03 11.28
CA GLU A 114 8.62 -15.37 11.86
C GLU A 114 7.40 -15.54 12.78
N LYS A 115 7.15 -14.58 13.67
CA LYS A 115 5.96 -14.59 14.55
C LYS A 115 4.66 -14.59 13.75
N ILE A 116 4.57 -13.72 12.73
CA ILE A 116 3.42 -13.70 11.81
C ILE A 116 3.24 -15.05 11.13
N GLY A 117 4.33 -15.66 10.61
CA GLY A 117 4.27 -16.97 9.98
C GLY A 117 3.73 -18.07 10.88
N LEU A 118 4.05 -18.04 12.19
CA LEU A 118 3.45 -18.95 13.17
C LEU A 118 1.95 -18.69 13.35
N LEU A 119 1.57 -17.41 13.50
CA LEU A 119 0.17 -17.01 13.70
C LEU A 119 -0.72 -17.36 12.50
N GLN A 120 -0.20 -17.25 11.29
CA GLN A 120 -0.94 -17.59 10.05
C GLN A 120 -1.46 -19.02 10.04
N THR A 121 -0.82 -19.95 10.76
CA THR A 121 -1.20 -21.37 10.77
C THR A 121 -2.48 -21.67 11.54
N PHE A 122 -2.82 -20.88 12.55
CA PHE A 122 -3.96 -21.16 13.45
C PHE A 122 -4.86 -19.97 13.75
N LEU A 123 -4.37 -18.72 13.55
CA LEU A 123 -5.16 -17.53 13.88
C LEU A 123 -6.37 -17.40 12.95
N LYS A 124 -7.55 -17.20 13.56
CA LYS A 124 -8.83 -17.01 12.89
C LYS A 124 -9.40 -15.64 13.21
N PRO A 125 -10.33 -15.09 12.39
CA PRO A 125 -10.97 -13.82 12.65
C PRO A 125 -11.67 -13.76 14.02
N GLU A 126 -12.25 -14.90 14.46
CA GLU A 126 -12.95 -15.02 15.75
C GLU A 126 -12.03 -14.72 16.94
N HIS A 127 -10.75 -15.03 16.83
CA HIS A 127 -9.78 -14.81 17.91
C HIS A 127 -9.45 -13.31 18.12
N LEU A 128 -9.79 -12.47 17.14
CA LEU A 128 -9.67 -11.01 17.18
C LEU A 128 -11.06 -10.34 17.27
N ASP A 129 -12.09 -11.09 17.66
CA ASP A 129 -13.47 -10.63 17.81
C ASP A 129 -14.05 -9.95 16.55
N ILE A 130 -13.55 -10.31 15.37
CA ILE A 130 -14.02 -9.75 14.10
C ILE A 130 -15.42 -10.29 13.78
N PRO A 131 -16.44 -9.42 13.65
CA PRO A 131 -17.81 -9.82 13.34
C PRO A 131 -17.92 -10.61 12.02
N ALA A 132 -18.83 -11.58 11.97
CA ALA A 132 -19.01 -12.43 10.79
C ALA A 132 -19.36 -11.61 9.53
N VAL A 133 -20.07 -10.50 9.67
CA VAL A 133 -20.46 -9.59 8.58
C VAL A 133 -19.25 -8.95 7.89
N LEU A 134 -18.12 -8.82 8.58
CA LEU A 134 -16.88 -8.25 8.06
C LEU A 134 -15.95 -9.29 7.42
N ARG A 135 -16.29 -10.57 7.49
CA ARG A 135 -15.45 -11.67 6.97
C ARG A 135 -15.63 -11.82 5.46
N ASN A 136 -15.05 -10.88 4.73
CA ASN A 136 -15.07 -10.86 3.26
C ASN A 136 -13.66 -11.17 2.73
N GLU A 137 -13.42 -12.43 2.37
CA GLU A 137 -12.11 -12.90 1.92
C GLU A 137 -11.60 -12.16 0.68
N ALA A 138 -12.49 -11.76 -0.25
CA ALA A 138 -12.08 -11.03 -1.46
C ALA A 138 -11.54 -9.63 -1.12
N SER A 139 -12.22 -8.91 -0.21
CA SER A 139 -11.74 -7.61 0.26
C SER A 139 -10.46 -7.74 1.07
N TRP A 140 -10.35 -8.75 1.93
CA TRP A 140 -9.14 -9.01 2.70
C TRP A 140 -7.96 -9.31 1.80
N LEU A 141 -8.12 -10.22 0.83
CA LEU A 141 -7.07 -10.53 -0.14
C LEU A 141 -6.61 -9.30 -0.95
N LEU A 142 -7.54 -8.40 -1.29
CA LEU A 142 -7.18 -7.13 -1.95
C LEU A 142 -6.34 -6.25 -1.03
N ALA A 143 -6.76 -6.09 0.24
CA ALA A 143 -6.02 -5.31 1.23
C ALA A 143 -4.62 -5.90 1.50
N GLU A 144 -4.51 -7.24 1.62
CA GLU A 144 -3.25 -7.97 1.78
C GLU A 144 -2.28 -7.69 0.63
N LYS A 145 -2.77 -7.78 -0.61
CA LYS A 145 -1.96 -7.50 -1.81
C LYS A 145 -1.45 -6.06 -1.84
N GLU A 146 -2.22 -5.10 -1.36
CA GLU A 146 -1.74 -3.70 -1.27
C GLU A 146 -0.57 -3.57 -0.28
N LEU A 147 -0.62 -4.21 0.89
CA LEU A 147 0.50 -4.21 1.83
C LEU A 147 1.73 -4.96 1.30
N GLN A 148 1.54 -6.08 0.61
CA GLN A 148 2.65 -6.87 0.06
C GLN A 148 3.47 -6.11 -0.98
N LYS A 149 2.87 -5.13 -1.68
CA LYS A 149 3.56 -4.28 -2.66
C LYS A 149 4.55 -3.30 -2.05
N ILE A 150 4.58 -3.13 -0.72
CA ILE A 150 5.33 -2.06 -0.05
C ILE A 150 6.83 -2.04 -0.43
N ASN A 151 7.44 -3.20 -0.69
CA ASN A 151 8.83 -3.31 -1.11
C ASN A 151 9.07 -3.12 -2.61
N SER A 152 8.03 -3.00 -3.42
CA SER A 152 8.15 -2.66 -4.84
C SER A 152 8.60 -1.21 -5.06
N PHE A 153 8.57 -0.38 -4.01
CA PHE A 153 8.85 1.04 -4.08
C PHE A 153 10.04 1.43 -3.21
N LYS A 154 10.80 2.42 -3.66
CA LYS A 154 12.00 2.94 -2.96
C LYS A 154 11.79 4.31 -2.32
N ALA A 155 10.69 4.99 -2.63
CA ALA A 155 10.41 6.29 -2.03
C ALA A 155 9.32 6.18 -0.94
N PRO A 156 9.39 7.00 0.13
CA PRO A 156 8.48 6.87 1.27
C PRO A 156 7.03 7.15 0.93
N ARG A 157 6.76 8.04 -0.04
CA ARG A 157 5.40 8.35 -0.51
C ARG A 157 4.70 7.12 -1.07
N GLU A 158 5.34 6.42 -2.01
CA GLU A 158 4.73 5.25 -2.65
C GLU A 158 4.52 4.09 -1.66
N LYS A 159 5.43 3.93 -0.69
CA LYS A 159 5.26 2.97 0.43
C LYS A 159 4.05 3.34 1.30
N LEU A 160 3.89 4.61 1.63
CA LEU A 160 2.73 5.11 2.37
C LEU A 160 1.43 4.92 1.59
N LEU A 161 1.44 5.10 0.27
CA LEU A 161 0.27 4.84 -0.58
C LEU A 161 -0.18 3.37 -0.54
N CYS A 162 0.73 2.41 -0.41
CA CYS A 162 0.36 1.00 -0.21
C CYS A 162 -0.44 0.83 1.10
N ILE A 163 0.02 1.47 2.18
CA ILE A 163 -0.68 1.45 3.47
C ILE A 163 -2.06 2.08 3.34
N MET A 164 -2.13 3.26 2.73
CA MET A 164 -3.39 3.97 2.52
C MET A 164 -4.37 3.17 1.65
N SER A 165 -3.89 2.52 0.59
CA SER A 165 -4.72 1.68 -0.27
C SER A 165 -5.29 0.47 0.48
N CYS A 166 -4.46 -0.20 1.28
CA CYS A 166 -4.92 -1.28 2.16
C CYS A 166 -6.02 -0.79 3.12
N CYS A 167 -5.77 0.30 3.83
CA CYS A 167 -6.72 0.85 4.81
C CYS A 167 -8.03 1.32 4.17
N ARG A 168 -7.99 1.89 2.97
CA ARG A 168 -9.20 2.27 2.21
C ARG A 168 -10.04 1.08 1.80
N VAL A 169 -9.41 -0.04 1.43
CA VAL A 169 -10.15 -1.29 1.16
C VAL A 169 -10.88 -1.76 2.41
N ILE A 170 -10.23 -1.72 3.58
CA ILE A 170 -10.86 -2.08 4.86
C ILE A 170 -12.00 -1.12 5.19
N ASN A 171 -11.79 0.19 5.07
CA ASN A 171 -12.85 1.18 5.32
C ASN A 171 -14.06 0.99 4.40
N ASN A 172 -13.84 0.67 3.13
CA ASN A 172 -14.93 0.38 2.20
C ASN A 172 -15.70 -0.88 2.61
N LEU A 173 -15.01 -1.90 3.13
CA LEU A 173 -15.65 -3.09 3.69
C LEU A 173 -16.55 -2.74 4.88
N LEU A 174 -16.05 -1.93 5.83
CA LEU A 174 -16.82 -1.47 6.99
C LEU A 174 -18.04 -0.65 6.59
N LEU A 175 -17.87 0.29 5.65
CA LEU A 175 -18.97 1.08 5.10
C LEU A 175 -20.05 0.21 4.46
N ASN A 176 -19.65 -0.74 3.62
CA ASN A 176 -20.60 -1.64 2.96
C ASN A 176 -21.35 -2.51 3.97
N ALA A 177 -20.69 -2.97 5.02
CA ALA A 177 -21.33 -3.72 6.10
C ALA A 177 -22.35 -2.86 6.87
N SER A 178 -22.01 -1.59 7.14
CA SER A 178 -22.90 -0.65 7.83
C SER A 178 -24.13 -0.27 7.00
N MET A 179 -24.03 -0.31 5.68
CA MET A 179 -25.15 0.01 4.75
C MET A 179 -26.04 -1.21 4.46
N SER A 180 -25.69 -2.41 4.92
CA SER A 180 -26.49 -3.60 4.73
C SER A 180 -27.75 -3.55 5.61
N GLU A 181 -28.87 -4.13 5.13
CA GLU A 181 -30.20 -4.10 5.79
C GLU A 181 -30.23 -4.66 7.22
N ASN A 182 -29.19 -5.38 7.63
CA ASN A 182 -29.11 -6.00 8.94
C ASN A 182 -28.66 -5.04 10.07
N HIS A 183 -28.49 -3.72 9.80
CA HIS A 183 -28.14 -2.69 10.79
C HIS A 183 -27.05 -3.08 11.80
N VAL A 184 -26.12 -3.95 11.40
CA VAL A 184 -24.93 -4.19 12.21
C VAL A 184 -24.05 -2.94 12.04
N LEU A 185 -24.08 -2.07 13.06
CA LEU A 185 -23.17 -0.94 13.13
C LEU A 185 -21.74 -1.49 13.21
N ALA A 186 -21.10 -1.67 12.04
CA ALA A 186 -19.68 -1.85 11.99
C ALA A 186 -19.04 -0.55 12.47
N GLY A 187 -18.51 -0.56 13.66
CA GLY A 187 -17.98 0.62 14.34
C GLY A 187 -16.59 0.96 13.87
N LEU A 188 -16.13 2.17 14.23
CA LEU A 188 -14.72 2.56 14.11
C LEU A 188 -13.80 1.59 14.87
N ASP A 189 -14.31 0.94 15.90
CA ASP A 189 -13.59 -0.03 16.72
C ASP A 189 -13.27 -1.33 15.96
N ASP A 190 -14.03 -1.68 14.93
CA ASP A 190 -13.78 -2.87 14.09
C ASP A 190 -12.62 -2.69 13.09
N PHE A 191 -12.20 -1.46 12.83
CA PHE A 191 -11.16 -1.17 11.84
C PHE A 191 -9.81 -1.78 12.23
N LEU A 192 -9.36 -1.57 13.47
CA LEU A 192 -8.05 -2.04 13.91
C LEU A 192 -7.96 -3.57 13.99
N PRO A 193 -8.94 -4.31 14.52
CA PRO A 193 -8.95 -5.77 14.46
C PRO A 193 -8.84 -6.34 13.04
N VAL A 194 -9.58 -5.78 12.07
CA VAL A 194 -9.49 -6.20 10.67
C VAL A 194 -8.11 -5.87 10.09
N LEU A 195 -7.56 -4.69 10.38
CA LEU A 195 -6.21 -4.31 9.92
C LEU A 195 -5.14 -5.24 10.52
N ILE A 196 -5.24 -5.62 11.78
CA ILE A 196 -4.34 -6.60 12.43
C ILE A 196 -4.42 -7.94 11.69
N TYR A 197 -5.63 -8.44 11.46
CA TYR A 197 -5.83 -9.70 10.76
C TYR A 197 -5.24 -9.68 9.34
N VAL A 198 -5.55 -8.64 8.57
CA VAL A 198 -5.00 -8.43 7.22
C VAL A 198 -3.48 -8.34 7.25
N THR A 199 -2.90 -7.64 8.23
CA THR A 199 -1.43 -7.52 8.38
C THR A 199 -0.80 -8.88 8.64
N ILE A 200 -1.40 -9.71 9.50
CA ILE A 200 -0.93 -11.07 9.77
C ILE A 200 -1.05 -11.92 8.50
N LYS A 201 -2.18 -11.88 7.79
CA LYS A 201 -2.36 -12.64 6.55
C LYS A 201 -1.41 -12.20 5.43
N ALA A 202 -1.17 -10.91 5.30
CA ALA A 202 -0.26 -10.36 4.29
C ALA A 202 1.21 -10.71 4.56
N ASN A 203 1.63 -10.80 5.83
CA ASN A 203 3.03 -10.87 6.26
C ASN A 203 3.92 -9.94 5.40
N PRO A 204 3.67 -8.62 5.41
CA PRO A 204 4.34 -7.71 4.51
C PRO A 204 5.85 -7.71 4.77
N PRO A 205 6.67 -7.77 3.71
CA PRO A 205 8.11 -7.92 3.88
C PRO A 205 8.72 -6.69 4.56
N GLN A 206 9.64 -6.92 5.50
CA GLN A 206 10.36 -5.86 6.22
C GLN A 206 9.45 -4.79 6.82
N LEU A 207 8.39 -5.22 7.51
CA LEU A 207 7.34 -4.33 8.04
C LEU A 207 7.90 -3.24 8.95
N HIS A 208 8.80 -3.59 9.86
CA HIS A 208 9.41 -2.61 10.77
C HIS A 208 10.24 -1.58 10.01
N SER A 209 11.13 -2.04 9.13
CA SER A 209 11.99 -1.15 8.32
C SER A 209 11.17 -0.24 7.41
N ASN A 210 10.08 -0.73 6.82
CA ASN A 210 9.19 0.09 5.99
C ASN A 210 8.52 1.21 6.80
N LEU A 211 7.99 0.90 7.97
CA LEU A 211 7.35 1.88 8.84
C LEU A 211 8.36 2.92 9.33
N LYS A 212 9.54 2.49 9.80
CA LYS A 212 10.61 3.37 10.21
C LYS A 212 11.09 4.28 9.09
N PHE A 213 11.24 3.75 7.88
CA PHE A 213 11.62 4.51 6.70
C PHE A 213 10.60 5.60 6.34
N ILE A 214 9.30 5.29 6.35
CA ILE A 214 8.24 6.27 6.13
C ILE A 214 8.30 7.35 7.22
N GLN A 215 8.38 6.96 8.48
CA GLN A 215 8.39 7.87 9.62
C GLN A 215 9.54 8.88 9.57
N LEU A 216 10.74 8.44 9.20
CA LEU A 216 11.94 9.28 9.18
C LEU A 216 12.06 10.13 7.92
N TYR A 217 11.66 9.61 6.78
CA TYR A 217 12.01 10.19 5.47
C TYR A 217 10.84 10.73 4.66
N ARG A 218 9.58 10.42 5.01
CA ARG A 218 8.43 11.11 4.41
C ARG A 218 8.40 12.55 4.87
N ARG A 219 8.23 13.53 3.96
CA ARG A 219 8.05 14.94 4.34
C ARG A 219 6.97 15.06 5.42
N GLN A 220 7.31 15.65 6.57
CA GLN A 220 6.41 15.69 7.72
C GLN A 220 5.11 16.44 7.42
N ALA A 221 5.14 17.47 6.59
CA ALA A 221 3.95 18.19 6.13
C ALA A 221 2.96 17.30 5.35
N LYS A 222 3.38 16.12 4.90
CA LYS A 222 2.56 15.13 4.16
C LYS A 222 2.17 13.89 4.97
N LEU A 223 2.65 13.77 6.19
CA LEU A 223 2.25 12.72 7.12
C LEU A 223 1.24 13.29 8.13
N VAL A 224 0.11 13.78 7.61
CA VAL A 224 -0.96 14.44 8.37
C VAL A 224 -2.33 13.87 7.97
N SER A 225 -3.35 14.17 8.74
CA SER A 225 -4.76 13.81 8.46
C SER A 225 -4.94 12.31 8.15
N GLU A 226 -5.55 11.93 7.05
CA GLU A 226 -5.81 10.54 6.64
C GLU A 226 -4.53 9.71 6.57
N ALA A 227 -3.46 10.27 6.01
CA ALA A 227 -2.17 9.57 5.88
C ALA A 227 -1.56 9.24 7.25
N ALA A 228 -1.58 10.20 8.19
CA ALA A 228 -1.11 9.98 9.56
C ALA A 228 -1.99 8.96 10.29
N TYR A 229 -3.30 9.05 10.13
CA TYR A 229 -4.25 8.12 10.76
C TYR A 229 -3.97 6.66 10.33
N TYR A 230 -3.91 6.39 9.03
CA TYR A 230 -3.65 5.03 8.56
C TYR A 230 -2.25 4.53 8.89
N PHE A 231 -1.26 5.41 8.80
CA PHE A 231 0.10 5.08 9.20
C PHE A 231 0.18 4.67 10.67
N THR A 232 -0.41 5.46 11.57
CA THR A 232 -0.44 5.20 13.01
C THR A 232 -1.18 3.89 13.33
N ASN A 233 -2.30 3.62 12.65
CA ASN A 233 -3.03 2.37 12.83
C ASN A 233 -2.19 1.14 12.41
N LEU A 234 -1.42 1.22 11.32
CA LEU A 234 -0.54 0.12 10.94
C LEU A 234 0.64 -0.05 11.92
N VAL A 235 1.17 1.06 12.47
CA VAL A 235 2.15 1.00 13.57
C VAL A 235 1.55 0.30 14.80
N SER A 236 0.31 0.61 15.15
CA SER A 236 -0.42 -0.04 16.25
C SER A 236 -0.65 -1.53 15.96
N ALA A 237 -1.07 -1.88 14.74
CA ALA A 237 -1.23 -3.27 14.33
C ALA A 237 0.09 -4.06 14.43
N LYS A 238 1.22 -3.48 13.96
CA LYS A 238 2.54 -4.07 14.12
C LYS A 238 2.90 -4.27 15.60
N THR A 239 2.66 -3.27 16.44
CA THR A 239 2.94 -3.34 17.88
C THR A 239 2.10 -4.42 18.54
N PHE A 240 0.80 -4.48 18.21
CA PHE A 240 -0.07 -5.56 18.69
C PHE A 240 0.48 -6.95 18.31
N VAL A 241 0.93 -7.14 17.06
CA VAL A 241 1.51 -8.42 16.62
C VAL A 241 2.78 -8.76 17.42
N VAL A 242 3.65 -7.77 17.69
CA VAL A 242 4.87 -7.98 18.49
C VAL A 242 4.53 -8.42 19.91
N ASP A 243 3.55 -7.77 20.54
CA ASP A 243 3.18 -8.00 21.94
C ASP A 243 2.10 -9.09 22.12
N LEU A 244 1.60 -9.67 21.01
CA LEU A 244 0.51 -10.63 21.01
C LEU A 244 0.81 -11.85 21.86
N SER A 245 -0.12 -12.13 22.77
CA SER A 245 -0.15 -13.26 23.69
C SER A 245 -1.57 -13.85 23.74
N ALA A 246 -1.76 -14.98 24.44
CA ALA A 246 -3.08 -15.57 24.65
C ALA A 246 -4.11 -14.58 25.20
N LYS A 247 -3.67 -13.69 26.11
CA LYS A 247 -4.53 -12.67 26.73
C LYS A 247 -5.01 -11.59 25.76
N SER A 248 -4.30 -11.41 24.64
CA SER A 248 -4.65 -10.45 23.58
C SER A 248 -5.67 -11.02 22.59
N LEU A 249 -6.02 -12.29 22.73
CA LEU A 249 -6.91 -13.02 21.83
C LEU A 249 -8.07 -13.63 22.63
N SER A 250 -9.22 -13.76 22.00
CA SER A 250 -10.35 -14.54 22.54
C SER A 250 -10.05 -16.04 22.44
N MET A 251 -8.96 -16.49 23.13
CA MET A 251 -8.45 -17.86 23.10
C MET A 251 -7.90 -18.27 24.48
N ASP A 252 -8.12 -19.53 24.83
CA ASP A 252 -7.53 -20.14 26.03
C ASP A 252 -6.00 -20.20 25.95
N GLU A 253 -5.31 -19.94 27.08
CA GLU A 253 -3.85 -19.83 27.16
C GLU A 253 -3.16 -21.14 26.78
N MET A 254 -3.67 -22.28 27.24
CA MET A 254 -3.10 -23.59 26.92
C MET A 254 -3.23 -23.88 25.43
N LYS A 255 -4.40 -23.59 24.85
CA LYS A 255 -4.65 -23.80 23.41
C LYS A 255 -3.78 -22.88 22.55
N PHE A 256 -3.52 -21.66 23.00
CA PHE A 256 -2.61 -20.75 22.30
C PHE A 256 -1.18 -21.31 22.28
N GLU A 257 -0.65 -21.73 23.43
CA GLU A 257 0.70 -22.29 23.52
C GLU A 257 0.84 -23.60 22.73
N GLU A 258 -0.14 -24.51 22.79
CA GLU A 258 -0.17 -25.72 21.95
C GLU A 258 -0.13 -25.38 20.45
N SER A 259 -0.94 -24.39 20.02
CA SER A 259 -0.98 -23.97 18.61
C SER A 259 0.36 -23.35 18.17
N MET A 260 0.96 -22.50 19.01
CA MET A 260 2.27 -21.92 18.75
C MET A 260 3.37 -22.98 18.69
N GLN A 261 3.34 -23.98 19.55
CA GLN A 261 4.31 -25.07 19.55
C GLN A 261 4.14 -25.95 18.31
N ALA A 262 2.93 -26.32 17.95
CA ALA A 262 2.63 -27.08 16.73
C ALA A 262 3.12 -26.34 15.48
N ALA A 263 2.86 -25.02 15.40
CA ALA A 263 3.33 -24.17 14.30
C ALA A 263 4.86 -24.17 14.19
N ARG A 264 5.58 -24.07 15.32
CA ARG A 264 7.05 -24.12 15.35
C ARG A 264 7.59 -25.47 14.87
N LEU A 265 6.96 -26.58 15.24
CA LEU A 265 7.35 -27.91 14.79
C LEU A 265 7.15 -28.10 13.29
N THR A 266 6.00 -27.65 12.76
CA THR A 266 5.70 -27.70 11.33
C THR A 266 6.72 -26.89 10.51
N ASN A 267 7.05 -25.68 10.95
CA ASN A 267 8.04 -24.84 10.27
C ASN A 267 9.45 -25.47 10.29
N LYS A 268 9.83 -26.11 11.37
CA LYS A 268 11.12 -26.85 11.44
C LYS A 268 11.15 -28.04 10.47
N ALA A 269 10.08 -28.82 10.37
CA ALA A 269 9.98 -29.96 9.46
C ALA A 269 10.13 -29.50 8.00
N THR A 270 9.44 -28.44 7.61
CA THR A 270 9.50 -27.86 6.25
C THR A 270 10.91 -27.33 5.90
N GLN A 271 11.63 -26.78 6.88
CA GLN A 271 13.02 -26.32 6.66
C GLN A 271 14.02 -27.45 6.51
N ILE A 272 13.79 -28.60 7.15
CA ILE A 272 14.66 -29.79 7.03
C ILE A 272 14.48 -30.44 5.66
N GLU A 273 13.25 -30.50 5.15
CA GLU A 273 12.97 -31.06 3.81
C GLU A 273 13.48 -30.17 2.66
N ALA A 274 13.60 -28.85 2.88
CA ALA A 274 14.11 -27.90 1.90
C ALA A 274 15.65 -27.83 1.81
N SER A 275 16.38 -28.55 2.66
CA SER A 275 17.84 -28.62 2.61
C SER A 275 18.26 -29.75 1.67
N PRO A 276 18.92 -29.50 0.51
CA PRO A 276 19.42 -30.56 -0.35
C PRO A 276 20.55 -31.28 0.37
N THR A 277 20.31 -32.56 0.67
CA THR A 277 21.33 -33.49 1.20
C THR A 277 22.40 -33.69 0.14
N LEU A 278 23.51 -33.01 0.27
CA LEU A 278 24.75 -33.31 -0.44
C LEU A 278 25.32 -34.62 0.11
N GLN A 279 24.82 -35.74 -0.38
CA GLN A 279 25.57 -37.00 -0.29
C GLN A 279 26.26 -37.20 -1.63
N GLY A 280 27.59 -37.10 -1.58
CA GLY A 280 28.46 -37.40 -2.68
C GLY A 280 28.40 -38.89 -3.07
N GLN A 281 28.14 -39.15 -4.34
CA GLN A 281 28.57 -40.37 -5.01
C GLN A 281 29.20 -39.97 -6.34
N THR A 282 30.51 -40.07 -6.36
CA THR A 282 31.35 -40.12 -7.55
C THR A 282 31.08 -41.38 -8.34
N ILE A 283 30.69 -41.24 -9.60
CA ILE A 283 30.78 -42.31 -10.60
C ILE A 283 31.37 -41.72 -11.88
N PRO A 284 32.32 -42.46 -12.57
CA PRO A 284 33.23 -41.86 -13.53
C PRO A 284 32.63 -41.78 -14.96
N ILE A 285 33.14 -40.79 -15.68
CA ILE A 285 32.87 -40.50 -17.09
C ILE A 285 33.73 -41.46 -17.95
N PRO A 286 33.22 -41.95 -19.09
CA PRO A 286 34.05 -42.17 -20.27
C PRO A 286 33.54 -41.35 -21.47
N PRO A 287 34.43 -41.04 -22.42
CA PRO A 287 34.29 -39.94 -23.33
C PRO A 287 33.83 -40.31 -24.76
N THR A 288 33.42 -39.27 -25.47
CA THR A 288 33.42 -39.09 -26.94
C THR A 288 32.41 -39.87 -27.81
N ALA A 289 31.61 -39.12 -28.57
CA ALA A 289 31.78 -38.95 -30.01
C ALA A 289 30.71 -38.04 -30.62
N MET A 290 31.18 -37.13 -31.44
CA MET A 290 30.39 -36.32 -32.42
C MET A 290 29.65 -37.23 -33.40
N HIS A 291 28.45 -36.82 -33.80
CA HIS A 291 28.12 -36.68 -35.23
C HIS A 291 26.79 -35.97 -35.47
N ASP A 292 26.89 -35.13 -36.45
CA ASP A 292 25.98 -34.32 -37.23
C ASP A 292 24.87 -35.14 -37.94
N LYS A 293 23.69 -34.52 -38.15
CA LYS A 293 22.93 -34.38 -39.39
C LYS A 293 21.41 -34.31 -39.22
N ASN A 294 20.92 -33.18 -39.69
CA ASN A 294 19.65 -32.94 -40.40
C ASN A 294 18.72 -34.11 -40.71
N LYS A 295 17.43 -33.94 -40.46
CA LYS A 295 16.37 -33.93 -41.51
C LYS A 295 14.96 -33.78 -40.91
N ASP A 296 14.28 -32.81 -41.45
CA ASP A 296 12.87 -32.60 -41.84
C ASP A 296 11.78 -33.66 -41.54
N ILE A 297 10.59 -33.07 -41.33
CA ILE A 297 9.25 -33.38 -41.87
C ILE A 297 8.19 -33.91 -40.89
N SER A 298 7.10 -33.15 -40.86
CA SER A 298 5.65 -33.45 -40.84
C SER A 298 4.94 -33.78 -39.53
N ALA A 299 4.03 -32.88 -39.26
CA ALA A 299 2.61 -33.05 -38.92
C ALA A 299 2.17 -34.36 -38.28
N ASP A 300 1.62 -34.26 -37.05
CA ASP A 300 0.24 -34.73 -36.85
C ASP A 300 -0.39 -34.12 -35.59
N MET A 301 -1.68 -33.86 -35.70
CA MET A 301 -2.56 -33.38 -34.65
C MET A 301 -2.81 -34.48 -33.64
N GLN A 302 -2.56 -34.22 -32.36
CA GLN A 302 -3.30 -34.88 -31.30
C GLN A 302 -3.36 -33.99 -30.04
N MET A 303 -4.57 -33.60 -29.69
CA MET A 303 -4.92 -33.01 -28.40
C MET A 303 -4.62 -34.00 -27.27
N PRO A 304 -4.08 -33.58 -26.15
CA PRO A 304 -4.26 -34.28 -24.89
C PRO A 304 -5.07 -33.50 -23.88
N SER A 305 -5.88 -34.27 -23.24
CA SER A 305 -6.69 -34.15 -22.05
C SER A 305 -6.24 -33.11 -21.01
N ILE A 306 -7.26 -32.48 -20.51
CA ILE A 306 -7.41 -31.62 -19.36
C ILE A 306 -6.61 -32.10 -18.14
N ALA A 307 -5.62 -31.29 -17.71
CA ALA A 307 -5.11 -31.26 -16.34
C ALA A 307 -5.56 -29.95 -15.68
N ILE A 308 -6.36 -30.09 -14.63
CA ILE A 308 -6.88 -29.01 -13.80
C ILE A 308 -5.74 -28.47 -12.96
N GLY A 309 -5.38 -27.17 -13.13
CA GLY A 309 -4.46 -26.48 -12.24
C GLY A 309 -3.53 -25.45 -12.84
N GLY A 310 -3.88 -24.79 -13.93
CA GLY A 310 -3.11 -23.65 -14.48
C GLY A 310 -4.03 -22.47 -14.75
N SER A 311 -3.55 -21.27 -14.47
CA SER A 311 -4.21 -20.01 -14.79
C SER A 311 -4.60 -19.99 -16.28
N ASN A 312 -5.90 -19.83 -16.55
CA ASN A 312 -6.49 -19.93 -17.89
C ASN A 312 -6.25 -18.66 -18.74
N TYR A 313 -5.20 -17.88 -18.42
CA TYR A 313 -4.88 -16.65 -19.10
C TYR A 313 -3.59 -16.82 -19.93
N PRO A 314 -3.62 -16.54 -21.24
CA PRO A 314 -2.43 -16.62 -22.10
C PRO A 314 -1.29 -15.74 -21.55
N TYR A 315 -0.07 -16.24 -21.58
CA TYR A 315 1.17 -15.55 -21.21
C TYR A 315 1.36 -15.19 -19.72
N MET A 316 0.53 -15.67 -18.79
CA MET A 316 0.67 -15.34 -17.36
C MET A 316 1.98 -15.86 -16.74
N ASP A 317 2.50 -16.97 -17.23
CA ASP A 317 3.70 -17.62 -16.70
C ASP A 317 4.92 -17.46 -17.65
N THR A 318 4.79 -16.67 -18.74
CA THR A 318 5.84 -16.49 -19.75
C THR A 318 6.79 -15.35 -19.35
N GLN A 319 8.10 -15.57 -19.46
CA GLN A 319 9.09 -14.53 -19.21
C GLN A 319 9.23 -13.61 -20.43
N ALA A 320 9.54 -12.32 -20.19
CA ALA A 320 9.62 -11.30 -21.24
C ALA A 320 10.64 -11.64 -22.37
N GLY A 321 11.69 -12.44 -22.07
CA GLY A 321 12.68 -12.89 -23.04
C GLY A 321 12.25 -14.06 -23.93
N GLU A 322 11.12 -14.69 -23.62
CA GLU A 322 10.58 -15.84 -24.33
C GLU A 322 9.49 -15.45 -25.34
N LEU A 323 9.03 -14.18 -25.25
CA LEU A 323 7.98 -13.66 -26.12
C LEU A 323 8.52 -13.36 -27.53
N THR A 324 7.85 -13.90 -28.54
CA THR A 324 8.08 -13.54 -29.94
C THR A 324 7.37 -12.21 -30.28
N VAL A 325 7.75 -11.58 -31.38
CA VAL A 325 7.08 -10.36 -31.87
C VAL A 325 5.57 -10.59 -32.07
N GLY A 326 5.18 -11.78 -32.56
CA GLY A 326 3.78 -12.15 -32.71
C GLY A 326 3.03 -12.30 -31.37
N ASP A 327 3.73 -12.71 -30.32
CA ASP A 327 3.14 -12.80 -28.97
C ASP A 327 2.94 -11.41 -28.37
N VAL A 328 3.85 -10.49 -28.62
CA VAL A 328 3.70 -9.07 -28.22
C VAL A 328 2.51 -8.41 -28.91
N GLU A 329 2.30 -8.68 -30.20
CA GLU A 329 1.13 -8.18 -30.93
C GLU A 329 -0.19 -8.74 -30.36
N ARG A 330 -0.22 -10.04 -30.04
CA ARG A 330 -1.38 -10.67 -29.39
C ARG A 330 -1.65 -10.09 -27.98
N LEU A 331 -0.60 -9.92 -27.19
CA LEU A 331 -0.72 -9.28 -25.85
C LEU A 331 -1.27 -7.86 -25.98
N LEU A 332 -0.80 -7.09 -26.96
CA LEU A 332 -1.30 -5.74 -27.20
C LEU A 332 -2.78 -5.75 -27.60
N GLY A 333 -3.21 -6.74 -28.41
CA GLY A 333 -4.61 -6.96 -28.75
C GLY A 333 -5.46 -7.25 -27.52
N LEU A 334 -5.05 -8.21 -26.68
CA LEU A 334 -5.71 -8.56 -25.44
C LEU A 334 -5.79 -7.38 -24.46
N TYR A 335 -4.72 -6.62 -24.34
CA TYR A 335 -4.69 -5.40 -23.53
C TYR A 335 -5.72 -4.36 -23.98
N LYS A 336 -5.81 -4.08 -25.28
CA LYS A 336 -6.79 -3.15 -25.85
C LYS A 336 -8.22 -3.62 -25.58
N ASP A 337 -8.48 -4.91 -25.70
CA ASP A 337 -9.78 -5.52 -25.42
C ASP A 337 -10.18 -5.37 -23.95
N VAL A 338 -9.27 -5.65 -23.03
CA VAL A 338 -9.50 -5.49 -21.59
C VAL A 338 -9.79 -4.03 -21.24
N VAL A 339 -8.99 -3.09 -21.77
CA VAL A 339 -9.20 -1.65 -21.54
C VAL A 339 -10.56 -1.19 -22.10
N THR A 340 -10.97 -1.70 -23.26
CA THR A 340 -12.25 -1.36 -23.86
C THR A 340 -13.41 -1.89 -23.02
N LYS A 341 -13.35 -3.15 -22.58
CA LYS A 341 -14.35 -3.76 -21.69
C LYS A 341 -14.45 -3.02 -20.35
N TYR A 342 -13.30 -2.65 -19.78
CA TYR A 342 -13.25 -1.87 -18.55
C TYR A 342 -13.91 -0.49 -18.70
N ARG A 343 -13.61 0.24 -19.79
CA ARG A 343 -14.27 1.53 -20.09
C ARG A 343 -15.79 1.39 -20.24
N ASN A 344 -16.23 0.36 -20.95
CA ASN A 344 -17.66 0.09 -21.15
C ASN A 344 -18.34 -0.22 -19.81
N LEU A 345 -17.71 -1.01 -18.93
CA LEU A 345 -18.21 -1.30 -17.60
C LEU A 345 -18.32 -0.03 -16.75
N CYS A 346 -17.28 0.80 -16.74
CA CYS A 346 -17.31 2.08 -16.03
C CYS A 346 -18.41 3.01 -16.53
N THR A 347 -18.68 3.01 -17.84
CA THR A 347 -19.74 3.83 -18.44
C THR A 347 -21.12 3.28 -18.05
N ALA A 348 -21.31 1.96 -18.07
CA ALA A 348 -22.55 1.31 -17.66
C ALA A 348 -22.86 1.57 -16.17
N VAL A 349 -21.86 1.48 -15.30
CA VAL A 349 -22.00 1.79 -13.87
C VAL A 349 -22.40 3.26 -13.65
N ARG A 350 -21.79 4.22 -14.38
CA ARG A 350 -22.17 5.63 -14.31
C ARG A 350 -23.59 5.88 -14.80
N GLN A 351 -24.02 5.21 -15.86
CA GLN A 351 -25.38 5.34 -16.39
C GLN A 351 -26.42 4.77 -15.44
N ASN A 352 -26.14 3.66 -14.77
CA ASN A 352 -27.02 3.11 -13.74
C ASN A 352 -27.15 4.03 -12.52
N HIS A 353 -26.08 4.71 -12.10
CA HIS A 353 -26.15 5.72 -11.04
C HIS A 353 -27.01 6.92 -11.42
N ILE A 354 -27.03 7.32 -12.70
CA ILE A 354 -27.84 8.46 -13.18
C ILE A 354 -29.32 8.06 -13.31
N SER A 355 -29.64 6.80 -13.59
CA SER A 355 -31.02 6.32 -13.68
C SER A 355 -31.68 6.13 -12.32
N VAL A 356 -30.94 5.76 -11.28
CA VAL A 356 -31.46 5.64 -9.90
C VAL A 356 -31.81 7.03 -9.31
N SER A 357 -31.07 8.09 -9.67
CA SER A 357 -31.33 9.46 -9.19
C SER A 357 -32.49 10.18 -9.90
N LYS A 358 -33.10 9.58 -10.91
CA LYS A 358 -34.26 10.16 -11.66
C LYS A 358 -35.62 9.61 -11.28
N THR A 359 -35.71 8.65 -10.32
CA THR A 359 -36.97 7.99 -9.97
C THR A 359 -37.65 8.56 -8.71
N GLU A 360 -37.11 9.61 -8.10
CA GLU A 360 -37.83 10.35 -7.04
C GLU A 360 -38.61 11.52 -7.63
N GLN A 361 -39.90 11.25 -7.95
CA GLN A 361 -40.86 12.31 -8.17
C GLN A 361 -41.44 12.78 -6.83
N PRO A 362 -41.64 14.10 -6.65
CA PRO A 362 -42.21 14.63 -5.41
C PRO A 362 -43.71 14.33 -5.30
N VAL A 363 -44.10 13.81 -4.14
CA VAL A 363 -45.50 13.62 -3.76
C VAL A 363 -46.09 14.98 -3.38
N PRO A 364 -47.35 15.31 -3.79
CA PRO A 364 -47.94 16.62 -3.52
C PRO A 364 -48.36 16.77 -2.05
N HIS A 365 -48.04 17.92 -1.48
CA HIS A 365 -48.43 18.34 -0.14
C HIS A 365 -49.95 18.49 -0.03
N SER A 366 -50.56 17.80 0.97
CA SER A 366 -51.84 18.15 1.53
C SER A 366 -51.67 18.95 2.81
N GLU A 367 -52.34 20.12 2.88
CA GLU A 367 -52.41 21.01 4.00
C GLU A 367 -52.98 20.35 5.27
N GLY A 368 -52.42 20.71 6.42
CA GLY A 368 -52.95 20.26 7.70
C GLY A 368 -52.18 20.73 8.93
N THR A 369 -52.58 21.92 9.43
CA THR A 369 -52.56 22.37 10.83
C THR A 369 -51.26 22.38 11.66
N SER A 370 -50.86 23.60 11.91
CA SER A 370 -50.03 24.17 13.00
C SER A 370 -50.17 23.52 14.38
N PHE A 371 -49.07 23.10 14.99
CA PHE A 371 -48.85 23.14 16.45
C PHE A 371 -47.37 23.43 16.74
N LEU A 372 -47.12 24.68 17.20
CA LEU A 372 -45.86 25.08 17.82
C LEU A 372 -45.87 24.73 19.32
N PRO A 373 -44.81 24.16 19.88
CA PRO A 373 -44.53 24.29 21.29
C PRO A 373 -43.57 25.44 21.61
N LYS A 374 -43.93 26.22 22.64
CA LYS A 374 -43.25 27.37 23.18
C LYS A 374 -41.87 27.02 23.75
N GLN A 375 -40.92 27.94 23.56
CA GLN A 375 -39.69 27.99 24.33
C GLN A 375 -39.91 28.40 25.77
N PRO A 376 -39.12 27.97 26.73
CA PRO A 376 -39.00 28.60 28.03
C PRO A 376 -37.89 29.64 28.07
N GLU A 377 -38.21 30.75 28.69
CA GLU A 377 -37.41 31.95 28.90
C GLU A 377 -36.20 31.70 29.83
N GLY A 378 -35.28 32.65 29.69
CA GLY A 378 -33.93 32.74 30.15
C GLY A 378 -33.68 32.71 31.69
N ILE A 379 -32.44 32.37 31.98
CA ILE A 379 -31.78 32.75 33.25
C ILE A 379 -30.46 33.43 32.85
N ASN A 380 -30.46 34.77 33.06
CA ASN A 380 -29.26 35.61 33.15
C ASN A 380 -28.49 35.27 34.42
N THR A 381 -27.23 34.92 34.29
CA THR A 381 -26.28 35.04 35.41
C THR A 381 -25.05 35.79 34.89
N LYS A 382 -24.96 37.06 35.32
CA LYS A 382 -23.76 37.86 35.31
C LYS A 382 -22.72 37.22 36.23
N ILE A 383 -21.50 37.06 35.74
CA ILE A 383 -20.34 36.83 36.61
C ILE A 383 -19.44 38.06 36.47
N ASP A 384 -19.30 38.78 37.59
CA ASP A 384 -18.39 39.91 37.79
C ASP A 384 -16.92 39.41 37.71
N ILE A 385 -16.14 40.18 36.97
CA ILE A 385 -14.69 40.11 37.02
C ILE A 385 -14.20 41.05 38.09
N GLN A 386 -13.71 40.54 39.23
CA GLN A 386 -12.84 41.31 40.13
C GLN A 386 -11.38 41.05 39.73
N ARG A 387 -10.72 42.18 39.43
CA ARG A 387 -9.26 42.34 39.47
C ARG A 387 -8.84 42.51 40.92
N GLU A 388 -7.86 41.82 41.38
CA GLU A 388 -6.97 42.25 42.44
C GLU A 388 -5.51 42.05 42.04
N ASP A 389 -4.75 43.05 42.38
CA ASP A 389 -3.36 43.48 42.31
C ASP A 389 -2.26 42.46 42.05
#